data_182755a8bc04019b8d818b2560dd6ca1
#
_entry.id   182755a8bc04019b8d818b2560dd6ca1
#
_cell.length_a   1.000
_cell.length_b   1.000
_cell.length_c   1.000
_cell.angle_alpha   90.00
_cell.angle_beta   90.00
_cell.angle_gamma   90.00
#
_symmetry.space_group_name_H-M   'P 1'
#
loop_
_entity.id
_entity.type
_entity.pdbx_description
1 polymer ?
#
loop_
_entity_poly.entity_id
_entity_poly.type
_entity_poly.pdbx_seq_one_letter_code
_entity_poly.pdbx_strand_id
1 'polypeptide(L)'
;PRLWDMLELPNVIDVKDSKGEIHSDVPMWVYWCLQEGTLGVEPGFGMAKDGNMPPVIHVDSDVPLCSDVDGRVLVDGMWGIYYKPDFNFGGIQGGAAPYLVKTPSADVAVDPYGADSPEFIVDELFAETWCSALAFCQKRYEGQIGKWRQEPSGGIGAFTADSFPVFDRFRENCYVIADSNHGYKMLAVGKLVAEELLGGTSALLEPFRFSRFAEGKLHPISNSPFPWS
;
A
#
# COMPACT_ATOMS: atom_id res chain seq x y z
N PRO A 1 -8.50 -5.11 -10.64
CA PRO A 1 -9.95 -5.24 -10.64
C PRO A 1 -10.49 -5.67 -12.00
N ARG A 2 -10.26 -4.90 -13.07
CA ARG A 2 -10.86 -5.18 -14.38
C ARG A 2 -10.55 -6.58 -14.94
N LEU A 3 -9.32 -7.06 -14.78
CA LEU A 3 -8.99 -8.44 -15.15
C LEU A 3 -9.73 -9.45 -14.27
N TRP A 4 -9.87 -9.15 -12.99
CA TRP A 4 -10.59 -9.97 -12.03
C TRP A 4 -12.05 -10.15 -12.42
N ASP A 5 -12.72 -9.05 -12.79
CA ASP A 5 -14.11 -9.06 -13.27
C ASP A 5 -14.25 -9.79 -14.61
N MET A 6 -13.32 -9.57 -15.54
CA MET A 6 -13.30 -10.28 -16.84
C MET A 6 -13.15 -11.79 -16.69
N LEU A 7 -12.51 -12.26 -15.63
CA LEU A 7 -12.36 -13.67 -15.31
C LEU A 7 -13.54 -14.20 -14.47
N GLU A 8 -14.53 -13.36 -14.17
CA GLU A 8 -15.68 -13.68 -13.30
C GLU A 8 -15.23 -14.23 -11.95
N LEU A 9 -14.15 -13.72 -11.39
CA LEU A 9 -13.67 -14.09 -10.07
C LEU A 9 -14.45 -13.33 -8.99
N PRO A 10 -14.57 -13.90 -7.78
CA PRO A 10 -15.42 -13.30 -6.76
C PRO A 10 -14.86 -11.95 -6.27
N ASN A 11 -15.67 -10.91 -6.34
CA ASN A 11 -15.37 -9.60 -5.76
C ASN A 11 -15.75 -9.51 -4.28
N VAL A 12 -16.49 -10.51 -3.80
CA VAL A 12 -16.91 -10.67 -2.40
C VAL A 12 -16.60 -12.10 -1.99
N ILE A 13 -16.03 -12.27 -0.82
CA ILE A 13 -15.55 -13.57 -0.33
C ILE A 13 -15.96 -13.78 1.13
N ASP A 14 -15.99 -15.04 1.54
CA ASP A 14 -16.02 -15.40 2.96
C ASP A 14 -14.60 -15.48 3.50
N VAL A 15 -14.38 -14.82 4.63
CA VAL A 15 -13.09 -14.81 5.32
C VAL A 15 -13.24 -15.42 6.70
N LYS A 16 -12.45 -16.44 6.99
CA LYS A 16 -12.36 -17.02 8.33
C LYS A 16 -11.24 -16.33 9.11
N ASP A 17 -11.54 -15.85 10.29
CA ASP A 17 -10.56 -15.19 11.15
C ASP A 17 -9.72 -16.21 11.99
N SER A 18 -8.77 -15.68 12.75
CA SER A 18 -7.90 -16.50 13.64
C SER A 18 -8.66 -17.15 14.80
N LYS A 19 -9.89 -16.69 15.10
CA LYS A 19 -10.76 -17.27 16.15
C LYS A 19 -11.69 -18.34 15.56
N GLY A 20 -11.70 -18.50 14.23
CA GLY A 20 -12.55 -19.41 13.51
C GLY A 20 -13.93 -18.85 13.14
N GLU A 21 -14.17 -17.57 13.37
CA GLU A 21 -15.40 -16.87 12.96
C GLU A 21 -15.37 -16.60 11.45
N ILE A 22 -16.53 -16.77 10.80
CA ILE A 22 -16.67 -16.54 9.36
C ILE A 22 -17.33 -15.17 9.17
N HIS A 23 -16.61 -14.30 8.47
CA HIS A 23 -17.09 -12.99 8.03
C HIS A 23 -17.52 -13.12 6.57
N SER A 24 -18.81 -13.04 6.31
CA SER A 24 -19.37 -13.09 4.96
C SER A 24 -19.39 -11.71 4.31
N ASP A 25 -19.49 -11.71 2.98
CA ASP A 25 -19.60 -10.49 2.17
C ASP A 25 -18.38 -9.55 2.31
N VAL A 26 -17.21 -10.10 2.57
CA VAL A 26 -15.97 -9.32 2.65
C VAL A 26 -15.54 -8.92 1.24
N PRO A 27 -15.30 -7.63 0.97
CA PRO A 27 -14.73 -7.22 -0.30
C PRO A 27 -13.37 -7.89 -0.54
N MET A 28 -13.20 -8.54 -1.69
CA MET A 28 -11.92 -9.12 -2.08
C MET A 28 -10.84 -8.04 -2.20
N TRP A 29 -11.24 -6.85 -2.64
CA TRP A 29 -10.35 -5.71 -2.84
C TRP A 29 -10.80 -4.50 -2.05
N VAL A 30 -9.87 -3.92 -1.32
CA VAL A 30 -9.99 -2.60 -0.70
C VAL A 30 -9.07 -1.65 -1.47
N TYR A 31 -9.58 -0.49 -1.83
CA TYR A 31 -8.86 0.49 -2.63
C TYR A 31 -8.48 1.68 -1.78
N TRP A 32 -7.20 2.00 -1.78
CA TRP A 32 -6.67 3.19 -1.15
C TRP A 32 -6.15 4.16 -2.20
N CYS A 33 -6.48 5.43 -2.05
CA CYS A 33 -5.80 6.48 -2.80
C CYS A 33 -4.38 6.61 -2.23
N LEU A 34 -3.40 6.36 -3.08
CA LEU A 34 -1.99 6.49 -2.76
C LEU A 34 -1.48 7.80 -3.33
N GLN A 35 -0.81 8.59 -2.51
CA GLN A 35 -0.18 9.84 -2.92
C GLN A 35 1.29 9.82 -2.51
N GLU A 36 2.13 10.42 -3.34
CA GLU A 36 3.57 10.49 -3.14
C GLU A 36 4.08 11.91 -3.43
N GLY A 37 5.25 12.21 -2.91
CA GLY A 37 5.94 13.44 -3.20
C GLY A 37 7.35 13.47 -2.64
N THR A 38 8.00 14.60 -2.78
CA THR A 38 9.38 14.80 -2.37
C THR A 38 9.53 16.03 -1.51
N LEU A 39 10.17 15.88 -0.35
CA LEU A 39 10.68 16.98 0.43
C LEU A 39 12.06 17.34 -0.12
N GLY A 40 12.19 18.53 -0.73
CA GLY A 40 13.41 19.01 -1.42
C GLY A 40 14.51 19.46 -0.46
N VAL A 41 14.95 18.57 0.40
CA VAL A 41 16.15 18.73 1.23
C VAL A 41 17.31 17.96 0.62
N GLU A 42 18.55 18.29 0.98
CA GLU A 42 19.69 17.47 0.59
C GLU A 42 19.46 16.01 0.99
N PRO A 43 19.55 15.04 0.06
CA PRO A 43 19.32 13.62 0.38
C PRO A 43 20.21 13.12 1.54
N GLY A 44 21.44 13.65 1.65
CA GLY A 44 22.34 13.38 2.77
C GLY A 44 21.74 13.72 4.15
N PHE A 45 20.76 14.60 4.20
CA PHE A 45 20.02 14.95 5.43
C PHE A 45 19.21 13.76 6.00
N GLY A 46 18.81 12.84 5.15
CA GLY A 46 18.10 11.61 5.52
C GLY A 46 18.99 10.41 5.76
N MET A 47 20.29 10.50 5.50
CA MET A 47 21.22 9.38 5.65
C MET A 47 21.43 8.98 7.10
N ALA A 48 21.81 7.74 7.31
CA ALA A 48 22.25 7.24 8.62
C ALA A 48 23.57 7.89 9.05
N LYS A 49 23.88 7.85 10.36
CA LYS A 49 25.08 8.50 10.91
C LYS A 49 26.39 7.92 10.37
N ASP A 50 26.36 6.66 9.92
CA ASP A 50 27.49 5.96 9.30
C ASP A 50 27.65 6.26 7.80
N GLY A 51 26.81 7.15 7.26
CA GLY A 51 26.80 7.52 5.85
C GLY A 51 26.10 6.53 4.93
N ASN A 52 25.51 5.48 5.47
CA ASN A 52 24.76 4.51 4.68
C ASN A 52 23.36 5.02 4.38
N MET A 53 22.85 4.64 3.20
CA MET A 53 21.44 4.89 2.87
C MET A 53 20.58 3.97 3.73
N PRO A 54 19.62 4.52 4.50
CA PRO A 54 18.65 3.69 5.22
C PRO A 54 17.77 2.95 4.20
N PRO A 55 17.19 1.82 4.58
CA PRO A 55 16.11 1.21 3.80
C PRO A 55 14.91 2.16 3.72
N VAL A 56 13.93 1.81 2.89
CA VAL A 56 12.63 2.49 2.96
C VAL A 56 12.09 2.34 4.38
N ILE A 57 11.80 3.46 5.01
CA ILE A 57 11.26 3.50 6.38
C ILE A 57 9.74 3.54 6.25
N HIS A 58 9.07 2.56 6.86
CA HIS A 58 7.63 2.53 7.02
C HIS A 58 7.29 2.82 8.47
N VAL A 59 6.34 3.70 8.69
CA VAL A 59 5.86 4.07 10.02
C VAL A 59 4.35 4.07 10.03
N ASP A 60 3.78 3.39 11.00
CA ASP A 60 2.35 3.38 11.30
C ASP A 60 2.17 3.80 12.75
N SER A 61 1.15 4.59 13.03
CA SER A 61 0.86 5.09 14.38
C SER A 61 -0.63 5.31 14.58
N ASP A 62 -1.09 5.08 15.79
CA ASP A 62 -2.42 5.41 16.30
C ASP A 62 -2.43 6.70 17.17
N VAL A 63 -1.26 7.32 17.34
CA VAL A 63 -1.14 8.61 18.01
C VAL A 63 -1.68 9.70 17.09
N PRO A 64 -2.57 10.58 17.54
CA PRO A 64 -3.07 11.67 16.70
C PRO A 64 -1.94 12.47 16.06
N LEU A 65 -2.01 12.65 14.75
CA LEU A 65 -1.05 13.44 13.99
C LEU A 65 -1.45 14.91 14.03
N CYS A 66 -0.57 15.74 14.57
CA CYS A 66 -0.75 17.19 14.58
C CYS A 66 0.08 17.86 13.48
N SER A 67 -0.43 18.95 12.95
CA SER A 67 0.27 19.80 11.99
C SER A 67 1.57 20.34 12.59
N ASP A 68 2.67 20.19 11.85
CA ASP A 68 3.96 20.81 12.16
C ASP A 68 3.95 22.35 11.97
N VAL A 69 2.89 22.89 11.36
CA VAL A 69 2.75 24.32 11.07
C VAL A 69 2.06 25.06 12.21
N ASP A 70 0.94 24.52 12.70
CA ASP A 70 0.06 25.22 13.64
C ASP A 70 -0.42 24.37 14.82
N GLY A 71 -0.05 23.08 14.85
CA GLY A 71 -0.39 22.18 15.93
C GLY A 71 -1.81 21.63 15.92
N ARG A 72 -2.65 21.98 14.91
CA ARG A 72 -3.99 21.39 14.81
C ARG A 72 -3.92 19.90 14.51
N VAL A 73 -4.91 19.14 14.94
CA VAL A 73 -5.03 17.72 14.60
C VAL A 73 -5.36 17.58 13.11
N LEU A 74 -4.50 16.85 12.38
CA LEU A 74 -4.69 16.51 10.98
C LEU A 74 -5.37 15.15 10.83
N VAL A 75 -4.93 14.17 11.61
CA VAL A 75 -5.47 12.80 11.63
C VAL A 75 -5.69 12.39 13.07
N ASP A 76 -6.95 12.07 13.40
CA ASP A 76 -7.32 11.49 14.68
C ASP A 76 -7.64 10.01 14.46
N GLY A 77 -6.64 9.18 14.61
CA GLY A 77 -6.72 7.74 14.35
C GLY A 77 -5.46 7.21 13.66
N MET A 78 -5.57 6.02 13.10
CA MET A 78 -4.46 5.34 12.44
C MET A 78 -4.01 6.09 11.19
N TRP A 79 -2.71 6.31 11.09
CA TRP A 79 -2.05 6.87 9.90
C TRP A 79 -0.74 6.15 9.63
N GLY A 80 -0.28 6.19 8.39
CA GLY A 80 0.97 5.57 8.00
C GLY A 80 1.63 6.29 6.84
N ILE A 81 2.95 6.34 6.88
CA ILE A 81 3.79 6.87 5.81
C ILE A 81 4.95 5.94 5.50
N TYR A 82 5.50 6.10 4.32
CA TYR A 82 6.83 5.57 4.00
C TYR A 82 7.70 6.68 3.41
N TYR A 83 9.00 6.57 3.61
CA TYR A 83 9.96 7.52 3.08
C TYR A 83 11.37 6.96 3.01
N LYS A 84 12.18 7.56 2.15
CA LYS A 84 13.62 7.28 2.00
C LYS A 84 14.35 8.49 1.46
N PRO A 85 15.67 8.64 1.67
CA PRO A 85 16.49 9.51 0.85
C PRO A 85 16.44 9.05 -0.61
N ASP A 86 16.34 9.99 -1.53
CA ASP A 86 16.36 9.68 -2.96
C ASP A 86 17.17 10.72 -3.73
N PHE A 87 18.30 10.30 -4.26
CA PHE A 87 19.21 11.18 -4.98
C PHE A 87 18.71 11.51 -6.38
N ASN A 88 17.86 10.66 -6.97
CA ASN A 88 17.28 10.91 -8.29
C ASN A 88 16.19 12.00 -8.19
N PHE A 89 15.36 11.93 -7.15
CA PHE A 89 14.36 12.95 -6.86
C PHE A 89 14.95 14.17 -6.12
N GLY A 90 16.19 14.06 -5.62
CA GLY A 90 16.89 15.16 -4.96
C GLY A 90 16.23 15.57 -3.63
N GLY A 91 15.98 14.62 -2.74
CA GLY A 91 15.35 14.89 -1.45
C GLY A 91 15.00 13.65 -0.66
N ILE A 92 13.99 13.78 0.19
CA ILE A 92 13.32 12.67 0.86
C ILE A 92 12.05 12.38 0.07
N GLN A 93 12.00 11.23 -0.55
CA GLN A 93 10.85 10.76 -1.33
C GLN A 93 10.03 9.79 -0.53
N GLY A 94 8.73 9.87 -0.63
CA GLY A 94 7.83 8.91 -0.01
C GLY A 94 6.37 9.25 -0.21
N GLY A 95 5.53 8.54 0.49
CA GLY A 95 4.09 8.66 0.33
C GLY A 95 3.29 8.09 1.49
N ALA A 96 2.00 8.07 1.28
CA ALA A 96 1.01 7.51 2.18
C ALA A 96 -0.24 7.07 1.42
N ALA A 97 -1.14 6.36 2.11
CA ALA A 97 -2.50 6.08 1.69
C ALA A 97 -3.45 7.01 2.46
N PRO A 98 -3.68 8.25 1.99
CA PRO A 98 -4.37 9.26 2.78
C PRO A 98 -5.85 8.97 2.99
N TYR A 99 -6.49 8.22 2.10
CA TYR A 99 -7.91 7.86 2.27
C TYR A 99 -8.31 6.58 1.53
N LEU A 100 -9.31 5.92 2.10
CA LEU A 100 -9.97 4.76 1.52
C LEU A 100 -10.95 5.20 0.42
N VAL A 101 -10.84 4.59 -0.74
CA VAL A 101 -11.80 4.78 -1.84
C VAL A 101 -13.06 3.99 -1.52
N LYS A 102 -14.17 4.68 -1.27
CA LYS A 102 -15.45 4.06 -0.86
C LYS A 102 -16.33 3.63 -2.02
N THR A 103 -15.92 3.93 -3.25
CA THR A 103 -16.64 3.50 -4.45
C THR A 103 -16.60 1.98 -4.58
N PRO A 104 -17.71 1.32 -4.92
CA PRO A 104 -17.72 -0.11 -5.19
C PRO A 104 -16.67 -0.49 -6.22
N SER A 105 -16.03 -1.65 -6.05
CA SER A 105 -14.91 -2.08 -6.89
C SER A 105 -15.22 -2.12 -8.40
N ALA A 106 -16.46 -2.45 -8.76
CA ALA A 106 -16.92 -2.48 -10.15
C ALA A 106 -16.98 -1.08 -10.78
N ASP A 107 -17.16 -0.03 -9.97
CA ASP A 107 -17.36 1.35 -10.40
C ASP A 107 -16.08 2.19 -10.25
N VAL A 108 -15.02 1.64 -9.67
CA VAL A 108 -13.73 2.33 -9.58
C VAL A 108 -13.13 2.42 -10.97
N ALA A 109 -13.15 3.63 -11.52
CA ALA A 109 -12.50 3.94 -12.79
C ALA A 109 -10.98 3.90 -12.59
N VAL A 110 -10.37 2.74 -12.79
CA VAL A 110 -8.92 2.60 -12.77
C VAL A 110 -8.40 2.81 -14.17
N ASP A 111 -8.03 4.02 -14.50
CA ASP A 111 -7.13 4.29 -15.61
C ASP A 111 -5.73 4.54 -15.06
N PRO A 112 -4.85 3.52 -15.01
CA PRO A 112 -3.51 3.67 -14.46
C PRO A 112 -2.63 4.63 -15.29
N TYR A 113 -3.12 5.06 -16.44
CA TYR A 113 -2.41 5.95 -17.36
C TYR A 113 -3.09 7.30 -17.54
N GLY A 114 -4.24 7.51 -16.92
CA GLY A 114 -5.02 8.76 -17.04
C GLY A 114 -4.52 9.82 -16.08
N ALA A 115 -3.76 10.79 -16.61
CA ALA A 115 -3.28 11.92 -15.83
C ALA A 115 -4.41 12.84 -15.30
N ASP A 116 -5.61 12.69 -15.85
CA ASP A 116 -6.79 13.48 -15.48
C ASP A 116 -7.62 12.83 -14.35
N SER A 117 -7.23 11.66 -13.90
CA SER A 117 -7.92 10.99 -12.79
C SER A 117 -7.65 11.71 -11.48
N PRO A 118 -8.69 12.04 -10.67
CA PRO A 118 -8.50 12.73 -9.39
C PRO A 118 -7.60 11.96 -8.42
N GLU A 119 -7.46 10.65 -8.56
CA GLU A 119 -6.59 9.83 -7.75
C GLU A 119 -5.09 10.07 -8.00
N PHE A 120 -4.74 10.71 -9.13
CA PHE A 120 -3.37 11.12 -9.44
C PHE A 120 -3.02 12.52 -8.91
N ILE A 121 -4.00 13.24 -8.38
CA ILE A 121 -3.78 14.59 -7.86
C ILE A 121 -3.30 14.51 -6.42
N VAL A 122 -2.10 15.00 -6.18
CA VAL A 122 -1.57 15.20 -4.84
C VAL A 122 -2.01 16.57 -4.34
N ASP A 123 -2.78 16.62 -3.27
CA ASP A 123 -3.33 17.85 -2.71
C ASP A 123 -2.44 18.49 -1.62
N GLU A 124 -2.77 19.73 -1.25
CA GLU A 124 -2.04 20.46 -0.22
C GLU A 124 -2.20 19.81 1.16
N LEU A 125 -3.35 19.18 1.43
CA LEU A 125 -3.61 18.48 2.68
C LEU A 125 -2.68 17.27 2.82
N PHE A 126 -2.44 16.54 1.73
CA PHE A 126 -1.46 15.46 1.74
C PHE A 126 -0.06 15.97 2.04
N ALA A 127 0.37 17.06 1.40
CA ALA A 127 1.68 17.65 1.63
C ALA A 127 1.88 18.01 3.12
N GLU A 128 0.89 18.65 3.74
CA GLU A 128 0.94 18.99 5.15
C GLU A 128 0.95 17.75 6.05
N THR A 129 0.09 16.77 5.77
CA THR A 129 -0.01 15.53 6.54
C THR A 129 1.29 14.75 6.48
N TRP A 130 1.85 14.55 5.28
CA TRP A 130 3.07 13.79 5.10
C TRP A 130 4.30 14.47 5.71
N CYS A 131 4.45 15.79 5.52
CA CYS A 131 5.55 16.54 6.13
C CYS A 131 5.45 16.56 7.66
N SER A 132 4.25 16.70 8.22
CA SER A 132 4.03 16.64 9.67
C SER A 132 4.32 15.24 10.22
N ALA A 133 3.97 14.20 9.49
CA ALA A 133 4.33 12.83 9.87
C ALA A 133 5.86 12.59 9.82
N LEU A 134 6.56 13.15 8.85
CA LEU A 134 8.03 13.12 8.84
C LEU A 134 8.63 13.83 10.07
N ALA A 135 8.11 15.01 10.41
CA ALA A 135 8.53 15.77 11.59
C ALA A 135 8.26 15.00 12.89
N PHE A 136 7.09 14.37 12.98
CA PHE A 136 6.75 13.47 14.09
C PHE A 136 7.74 12.30 14.22
N CYS A 137 8.09 11.66 13.11
CA CYS A 137 9.03 10.55 13.10
C CYS A 137 10.47 10.96 13.41
N GLN A 138 10.89 12.11 12.89
CA GLN A 138 12.26 12.59 13.00
C GLN A 138 12.31 14.11 13.10
N LYS A 139 12.69 14.59 14.27
CA LYS A 139 12.79 16.03 14.59
C LYS A 139 13.54 16.88 13.55
N ARG A 140 14.50 16.31 12.82
CA ARG A 140 15.23 17.02 11.77
C ARG A 140 14.36 17.53 10.62
N TYR A 141 13.14 17.00 10.47
CA TYR A 141 12.19 17.42 9.43
C TYR A 141 11.21 18.49 9.90
N GLU A 142 11.23 18.88 11.19
CA GLU A 142 10.38 19.98 11.69
C GLU A 142 10.60 21.26 10.89
N GLY A 143 9.51 21.94 10.54
CA GLY A 143 9.52 23.22 9.82
C GLY A 143 9.97 23.14 8.37
N GLN A 144 10.09 21.95 7.78
CA GLN A 144 10.61 21.80 6.41
C GLN A 144 9.52 21.82 5.32
N ILE A 145 8.25 21.96 5.67
CA ILE A 145 7.13 21.89 4.71
C ILE A 145 7.30 22.87 3.52
N GLY A 146 7.89 24.02 3.72
CA GLY A 146 8.17 24.97 2.64
C GLY A 146 9.12 24.46 1.55
N LYS A 147 9.74 23.29 1.75
CA LYS A 147 10.59 22.61 0.77
C LYS A 147 9.86 21.47 0.06
N TRP A 148 8.58 21.30 0.33
CA TRP A 148 7.76 20.34 -0.39
C TRP A 148 7.76 20.62 -1.89
N ARG A 149 7.89 19.57 -2.66
CA ARG A 149 7.74 19.62 -4.12
C ARG A 149 6.65 18.62 -4.51
N GLN A 150 5.68 19.13 -5.25
CA GLN A 150 4.65 18.28 -5.83
C GLN A 150 5.26 17.52 -7.02
N GLU A 151 5.52 16.25 -6.81
CA GLU A 151 5.79 15.33 -7.90
C GLU A 151 4.45 14.71 -8.33
N PRO A 152 4.15 14.60 -9.63
CA PRO A 152 2.92 13.99 -10.09
C PRO A 152 2.99 12.48 -9.86
N SER A 153 2.62 12.05 -8.68
CA SER A 153 2.64 10.66 -8.28
C SER A 153 1.48 10.39 -7.35
N GLY A 154 0.48 9.79 -7.90
CA GLY A 154 -0.70 9.32 -7.20
C GLY A 154 -1.29 8.12 -7.92
N GLY A 155 -2.22 7.45 -7.31
CA GLY A 155 -2.90 6.31 -7.91
C GLY A 155 -3.74 5.54 -6.92
N ILE A 156 -4.33 4.47 -7.39
CA ILE A 156 -5.12 3.57 -6.55
C ILE A 156 -4.33 2.31 -6.27
N GLY A 157 -4.08 2.03 -4.99
CA GLY A 157 -3.59 0.74 -4.51
C GLY A 157 -4.75 -0.20 -4.21
N ALA A 158 -4.68 -1.42 -4.72
CA ALA A 158 -5.64 -2.48 -4.41
C ALA A 158 -5.04 -3.43 -3.37
N PHE A 159 -5.77 -3.68 -2.31
CA PHE A 159 -5.34 -4.52 -1.21
C PHE A 159 -6.35 -5.64 -0.98
N THR A 160 -5.87 -6.84 -0.77
CA THR A 160 -6.67 -7.99 -0.33
C THR A 160 -7.05 -7.84 1.15
N ALA A 161 -7.95 -8.70 1.63
CA ALA A 161 -8.41 -8.67 3.02
C ALA A 161 -7.28 -8.73 4.06
N ASP A 162 -6.19 -9.42 3.76
CA ASP A 162 -4.99 -9.53 4.63
C ASP A 162 -3.79 -8.73 4.11
N SER A 163 -3.99 -7.84 3.14
CA SER A 163 -2.95 -7.02 2.52
C SER A 163 -1.78 -7.78 1.89
N PHE A 164 -1.95 -9.08 1.63
CA PHE A 164 -0.94 -9.91 0.96
C PHE A 164 -1.41 -10.39 -0.41
N PRO A 165 -0.50 -10.58 -1.37
CA PRO A 165 -0.86 -10.97 -2.73
C PRO A 165 -1.50 -12.36 -2.80
N VAL A 166 -2.12 -12.65 -3.94
CA VAL A 166 -2.66 -13.97 -4.29
C VAL A 166 -1.92 -14.49 -5.51
N PHE A 167 -1.38 -15.70 -5.39
CA PHE A 167 -0.75 -16.44 -6.49
C PHE A 167 -1.48 -17.76 -6.62
N ASP A 168 -2.39 -17.86 -7.61
CA ASP A 168 -3.22 -19.07 -7.71
C ASP A 168 -3.66 -19.37 -9.13
N ARG A 169 -4.04 -20.61 -9.35
CA ARG A 169 -4.66 -21.09 -10.57
C ARG A 169 -6.17 -21.15 -10.36
N PHE A 170 -6.88 -20.12 -10.81
CA PHE A 170 -8.32 -19.98 -10.62
C PHE A 170 -9.15 -20.77 -11.62
N ARG A 171 -8.62 -21.01 -12.81
CA ARG A 171 -9.29 -21.76 -13.88
C ARG A 171 -8.24 -22.55 -14.66
N GLU A 172 -8.71 -23.52 -15.44
CA GLU A 172 -7.85 -24.19 -16.40
C GLU A 172 -7.15 -23.17 -17.30
N ASN A 173 -5.84 -23.30 -17.42
CA ASN A 173 -4.98 -22.38 -18.19
C ASN A 173 -4.99 -20.91 -17.72
N CYS A 174 -5.48 -20.62 -16.50
CA CYS A 174 -5.48 -19.29 -15.94
C CYS A 174 -4.76 -19.27 -14.57
N TYR A 175 -3.53 -18.76 -14.56
CA TYR A 175 -2.78 -18.47 -13.34
C TYR A 175 -2.82 -16.95 -13.11
N VAL A 176 -3.21 -16.54 -11.92
CA VAL A 176 -3.29 -15.13 -11.54
C VAL A 176 -2.19 -14.79 -10.54
N ILE A 177 -1.46 -13.73 -10.85
CA ILE A 177 -0.56 -13.04 -9.94
C ILE A 177 -1.27 -11.75 -9.57
N ALA A 178 -1.97 -11.77 -8.46
CA ALA A 178 -2.69 -10.61 -7.96
C ALA A 178 -1.88 -9.96 -6.85
N ASP A 179 -1.28 -8.82 -7.18
CA ASP A 179 -0.55 -8.02 -6.22
C ASP A 179 -1.50 -7.39 -5.19
N SER A 180 -1.01 -7.20 -3.99
CA SER A 180 -1.62 -6.41 -2.93
C SER A 180 -0.67 -5.28 -2.54
N ASN A 181 -0.33 -4.44 -3.51
CA ASN A 181 0.60 -3.31 -3.40
C ASN A 181 2.03 -3.69 -2.96
N HIS A 182 2.48 -4.88 -3.32
CA HIS A 182 3.81 -5.40 -2.97
C HIS A 182 4.66 -5.80 -4.18
N GLY A 183 4.25 -5.37 -5.40
CA GLY A 183 4.88 -5.78 -6.66
C GLY A 183 6.39 -5.62 -6.70
N TYR A 184 6.91 -4.54 -6.13
CA TYR A 184 8.34 -4.29 -6.05
C TYR A 184 9.11 -5.27 -5.12
N LYS A 185 8.43 -6.00 -4.24
CA LYS A 185 9.00 -7.03 -3.37
C LYS A 185 8.95 -8.43 -4.01
N MET A 186 8.30 -8.57 -5.17
CA MET A 186 8.00 -9.85 -5.79
C MET A 186 8.92 -10.21 -6.96
N LEU A 187 10.16 -9.73 -6.99
CA LEU A 187 11.11 -9.97 -8.10
C LEU A 187 11.34 -11.47 -8.39
N ALA A 188 11.30 -12.31 -7.37
CA ALA A 188 11.48 -13.75 -7.52
C ALA A 188 10.19 -14.50 -7.88
N VAL A 189 9.01 -13.90 -7.75
CA VAL A 189 7.71 -14.56 -7.96
C VAL A 189 7.59 -15.09 -9.36
N GLY A 190 8.01 -14.33 -10.37
CA GLY A 190 7.97 -14.75 -11.76
C GLY A 190 8.68 -16.09 -12.02
N LYS A 191 9.84 -16.33 -11.38
CA LYS A 191 10.56 -17.60 -11.47
C LYS A 191 9.75 -18.75 -10.84
N LEU A 192 9.24 -18.54 -9.63
CA LEU A 192 8.47 -19.55 -8.89
C LEU A 192 7.16 -19.91 -9.63
N VAL A 193 6.47 -18.91 -10.16
CA VAL A 193 5.27 -19.12 -10.98
C VAL A 193 5.61 -19.87 -12.27
N ALA A 194 6.71 -19.55 -12.94
CA ALA A 194 7.14 -20.28 -14.13
C ALA A 194 7.43 -21.74 -13.82
N GLU A 195 8.04 -22.05 -12.69
CA GLU A 195 8.27 -23.43 -12.22
C GLU A 195 6.93 -24.17 -12.04
N GLU A 196 5.92 -23.54 -11.44
CA GLU A 196 4.59 -24.13 -11.28
C GLU A 196 3.85 -24.30 -12.62
N LEU A 197 3.98 -23.36 -13.54
CA LEU A 197 3.37 -23.49 -14.87
C LEU A 197 3.98 -24.64 -15.68
N LEU A 198 5.22 -25.00 -15.42
CA LEU A 198 5.92 -26.12 -16.04
C LEU A 198 5.68 -27.46 -15.30
N GLY A 199 4.76 -27.50 -14.34
CA GLY A 199 4.36 -28.70 -13.61
C GLY A 199 5.14 -28.94 -12.31
N GLY A 200 5.96 -27.99 -11.89
CA GLY A 200 6.59 -27.98 -10.56
C GLY A 200 5.65 -27.50 -9.46
N THR A 201 6.18 -27.40 -8.25
CA THR A 201 5.50 -26.83 -7.08
C THR A 201 6.42 -25.91 -6.32
N SER A 202 5.87 -24.88 -5.69
CA SER A 202 6.66 -23.94 -4.87
C SER A 202 6.05 -23.81 -3.47
N ALA A 203 6.78 -24.32 -2.48
CA ALA A 203 6.39 -24.17 -1.08
C ALA A 203 6.36 -22.70 -0.63
N LEU A 204 7.07 -21.81 -1.32
CA LEU A 204 7.09 -20.38 -1.02
C LEU A 204 5.82 -19.67 -1.50
N LEU A 205 5.11 -20.22 -2.49
CA LEU A 205 3.86 -19.65 -2.99
C LEU A 205 2.62 -20.21 -2.27
N GLU A 206 2.74 -21.35 -1.59
CA GLU A 206 1.63 -21.99 -0.88
C GLU A 206 0.91 -21.09 0.13
N PRO A 207 1.60 -20.28 0.96
CA PRO A 207 0.94 -19.38 1.91
C PRO A 207 0.08 -18.30 1.23
N PHE A 208 0.25 -18.07 -0.07
CA PHE A 208 -0.41 -17.02 -0.83
C PHE A 208 -1.57 -17.52 -1.70
N ARG A 209 -2.01 -18.79 -1.49
CA ARG A 209 -3.17 -19.33 -2.20
C ARG A 209 -4.45 -18.62 -1.77
N PHE A 210 -5.39 -18.52 -2.70
CA PHE A 210 -6.69 -17.91 -2.46
C PHE A 210 -7.47 -18.64 -1.35
N SER A 211 -7.30 -19.95 -1.26
CA SER A 211 -7.96 -20.79 -0.24
C SER A 211 -7.67 -20.35 1.21
N ARG A 212 -6.58 -19.60 1.45
CA ARG A 212 -6.23 -19.12 2.80
C ARG A 212 -7.34 -18.32 3.48
N PHE A 213 -8.14 -17.58 2.69
CA PHE A 213 -9.24 -16.79 3.23
C PHE A 213 -10.32 -17.67 3.87
N ALA A 214 -10.73 -18.73 3.18
CA ALA A 214 -11.72 -19.69 3.69
C ALA A 214 -11.15 -20.59 4.80
N GLU A 215 -9.84 -20.86 4.76
CA GLU A 215 -9.16 -21.72 5.72
C GLU A 215 -8.78 -21.03 7.04
N GLY A 216 -8.87 -19.70 7.11
CA GLY A 216 -8.43 -18.92 8.27
C GLY A 216 -6.92 -18.85 8.42
N LYS A 217 -6.18 -18.97 7.30
CA LYS A 217 -4.72 -18.88 7.24
C LYS A 217 -4.25 -17.51 6.78
N LEU A 218 -4.87 -16.46 7.32
CA LEU A 218 -4.54 -15.09 6.97
C LEU A 218 -3.13 -14.72 7.39
N HIS A 219 -2.48 -13.87 6.60
CA HIS A 219 -1.22 -13.27 7.01
C HIS A 219 -1.47 -12.22 8.10
N PRO A 220 -0.56 -12.10 9.09
CA PRO A 220 -0.67 -11.06 10.10
C PRO A 220 -0.40 -9.69 9.47
N ILE A 221 -1.28 -8.75 9.75
CA ILE A 221 -1.20 -7.37 9.27
C ILE A 221 -1.36 -6.38 10.42
N SER A 222 -0.75 -5.20 10.29
CA SER A 222 -0.78 -4.18 11.33
C SER A 222 -1.81 -3.07 11.10
N ASN A 223 -2.24 -2.83 9.86
CA ASN A 223 -3.05 -1.67 9.48
C ASN A 223 -4.28 -2.02 8.66
N SER A 224 -4.85 -3.17 8.88
CA SER A 224 -6.05 -3.53 8.14
C SER A 224 -7.27 -2.76 8.65
N PRO A 225 -8.15 -2.28 7.76
CA PRO A 225 -9.44 -1.77 8.13
C PRO A 225 -10.41 -2.87 8.58
N PHE A 226 -10.02 -4.12 8.53
CA PHE A 226 -10.83 -5.26 8.87
C PHE A 226 -10.65 -5.68 10.34
N PRO A 227 -11.72 -6.12 11.02
CA PRO A 227 -11.68 -6.40 12.46
C PRO A 227 -10.90 -7.67 12.85
N TRP A 228 -10.46 -8.46 11.87
CA TRP A 228 -9.70 -9.71 12.09
C TRP A 228 -8.19 -9.57 11.93
N SER A 229 -7.70 -8.41 11.62
CA SER A 229 -6.27 -8.14 11.38
C SER A 229 -5.58 -7.57 12.60
#